data_e5e2ead14aeddcdc2537e7cf504c0ba0
#
_entry.id   e5e2ead14aeddcdc2537e7cf504c0ba0
#
_cell.length_a   1.000
_cell.length_b   1.000
_cell.length_c   1.000
_cell.angle_alpha   90.00
_cell.angle_beta   90.00
_cell.angle_gamma   90.00
#
_symmetry.space_group_name_H-M   'P 1'
#
loop_
_entity.id
_entity.type
_entity.pdbx_description
1 polymer ?
#
loop_
_entity_poly.entity_id
_entity_poly.type
_entity_poly.pdbx_seq_one_letter_code
_entity_poly.pdbx_strand_id
1 'polypeptide(L)'
;MREEPDILRLLLLAALASLFVTGTAVVGLPYLVRTVLGFSAELYGLAESALGVAAVLGGALVAALAKRLRARHLAWVLTGVGLCLAPCGLIFLVPASALVRYAVLVLLFCACQIGGSVFSTYAVTAIQRRTPAALMGKVMACVSTLAMCAQPLGQIAYGTLFDAFSARVALVFLPSALLVVCIGLASGRFFRRLDRTNF
;
A
#
# COMPACT_ATOMS: atom_id res chain seq x y z
N MET A 1 13.31 15.98 -16.14
CA MET A 1 13.42 15.07 -14.99
C MET A 1 14.70 15.25 -14.14
N ARG A 2 15.78 15.77 -14.68
CA ARG A 2 16.97 16.12 -13.88
C ARG A 2 16.80 17.39 -13.04
N GLU A 3 15.85 18.26 -13.41
CA GLU A 3 15.65 19.57 -12.79
C GLU A 3 14.69 19.58 -11.58
N GLU A 4 13.94 18.46 -11.37
CA GLU A 4 13.01 18.33 -10.23
C GLU A 4 13.25 17.01 -9.46
N PRO A 5 14.28 16.93 -8.63
CA PRO A 5 14.62 15.71 -7.88
C PRO A 5 13.51 15.26 -6.91
N ASP A 6 12.63 16.18 -6.52
CA ASP A 6 11.53 15.89 -5.61
C ASP A 6 10.42 15.08 -6.28
N ILE A 7 10.15 15.31 -7.57
CA ILE A 7 9.18 14.51 -8.35
C ILE A 7 9.70 13.07 -8.50
N LEU A 8 10.98 12.90 -8.82
CA LEU A 8 11.58 11.57 -8.96
C LEU A 8 11.53 10.78 -7.65
N ARG A 9 11.83 11.43 -6.52
CA ARG A 9 11.74 10.81 -5.19
C ARG A 9 10.32 10.41 -4.85
N LEU A 10 9.34 11.26 -5.15
CA LEU A 10 7.93 10.96 -4.93
C LEU A 10 7.47 9.76 -5.79
N LEU A 11 7.91 9.70 -7.05
CA LEU A 11 7.66 8.57 -7.94
C LEU A 11 8.24 7.27 -7.41
N LEU A 12 9.50 7.30 -6.98
CA LEU A 12 10.18 6.12 -6.43
C LEU A 12 9.51 5.64 -5.14
N LEU A 13 9.12 6.56 -4.25
CA LEU A 13 8.40 6.22 -3.03
C LEU A 13 7.01 5.63 -3.34
N ALA A 14 6.30 6.19 -4.31
CA ALA A 14 5.00 5.67 -4.74
C ALA A 14 5.14 4.27 -5.38
N ALA A 15 6.14 4.06 -6.24
CA ALA A 15 6.42 2.77 -6.84
C ALA A 15 6.80 1.72 -5.77
N LEU A 16 7.65 2.10 -4.82
CA LEU A 16 8.07 1.22 -3.74
C LEU A 16 6.90 0.87 -2.81
N ALA A 17 6.08 1.85 -2.42
CA ALA A 17 4.87 1.62 -1.65
C ALA A 17 3.89 0.70 -2.40
N SER A 18 3.69 0.91 -3.70
CA SER A 18 2.86 0.05 -4.54
C SER A 18 3.38 -1.38 -4.60
N LEU A 19 4.70 -1.58 -4.75
CA LEU A 19 5.32 -2.89 -4.78
C LEU A 19 5.01 -3.68 -3.49
N PHE A 20 5.21 -3.07 -2.33
CA PHE A 20 5.01 -3.76 -1.05
C PHE A 20 3.53 -3.92 -0.70
N VAL A 21 2.73 -2.87 -0.83
CA VAL A 21 1.31 -2.89 -0.42
C VAL A 21 0.48 -3.72 -1.41
N THR A 22 0.63 -3.46 -2.72
CA THR A 22 -0.13 -4.17 -3.76
C THR A 22 0.34 -5.62 -3.88
N GLY A 23 1.64 -5.88 -3.85
CA GLY A 23 2.19 -7.24 -3.89
C GLY A 23 1.66 -8.09 -2.73
N THR A 24 1.68 -7.55 -1.52
CA THR A 24 1.16 -8.24 -0.33
C THR A 24 -0.35 -8.48 -0.42
N ALA A 25 -1.13 -7.50 -0.90
CA ALA A 25 -2.58 -7.62 -0.98
C ALA A 25 -3.02 -8.58 -2.10
N VAL A 26 -2.50 -8.39 -3.32
CA VAL A 26 -2.93 -9.15 -4.51
C VAL A 26 -2.51 -10.62 -4.45
N VAL A 27 -1.36 -10.94 -3.87
CA VAL A 27 -0.89 -12.32 -3.70
C VAL A 27 -1.24 -12.87 -2.32
N GLY A 28 -1.06 -12.06 -1.27
CA GLY A 28 -1.25 -12.49 0.10
C GLY A 28 -2.70 -12.85 0.44
N LEU A 29 -3.67 -12.03 0.03
CA LEU A 29 -5.07 -12.27 0.37
C LEU A 29 -5.58 -13.61 -0.20
N PRO A 30 -5.50 -13.88 -1.53
CA PRO A 30 -5.94 -15.16 -2.06
C PRO A 30 -5.16 -16.34 -1.47
N TYR A 31 -3.86 -16.21 -1.29
CA TYR A 31 -3.03 -17.25 -0.68
C TYR A 31 -3.48 -17.57 0.75
N LEU A 32 -3.68 -16.55 1.60
CA LEU A 32 -4.09 -16.73 2.98
C LEU A 32 -5.50 -17.33 3.09
N VAL A 33 -6.46 -16.79 2.33
CA VAL A 33 -7.86 -17.23 2.41
C VAL A 33 -8.03 -18.63 1.83
N ARG A 34 -7.44 -18.89 0.65
CA ARG A 34 -7.66 -20.13 -0.09
C ARG A 34 -6.70 -21.26 0.32
N THR A 35 -5.42 -20.95 0.50
CA THR A 35 -4.40 -21.98 0.75
C THR A 35 -4.17 -22.21 2.23
N VAL A 36 -4.01 -21.15 3.03
CA VAL A 36 -3.66 -21.29 4.45
C VAL A 36 -4.88 -21.56 5.32
N LEU A 37 -5.99 -20.83 5.10
CA LEU A 37 -7.22 -20.99 5.87
C LEU A 37 -8.17 -22.03 5.25
N GLY A 38 -7.98 -22.44 3.99
CA GLY A 38 -8.78 -23.46 3.32
C GLY A 38 -10.21 -23.04 3.03
N PHE A 39 -10.52 -21.73 2.98
CA PHE A 39 -11.88 -21.24 2.75
C PHE A 39 -12.30 -21.30 1.27
N SER A 40 -13.62 -21.25 1.05
CA SER A 40 -14.22 -21.31 -0.27
C SER A 40 -13.91 -20.06 -1.12
N ALA A 41 -14.17 -20.16 -2.44
CA ALA A 41 -14.07 -19.03 -3.35
C ALA A 41 -15.05 -17.90 -3.00
N GLU A 42 -16.20 -18.24 -2.40
CA GLU A 42 -17.22 -17.27 -1.97
C GLU A 42 -16.68 -16.35 -0.87
N LEU A 43 -16.04 -16.91 0.16
CA LEU A 43 -15.41 -16.12 1.23
C LEU A 43 -14.26 -15.27 0.71
N TYR A 44 -13.49 -15.78 -0.25
CA TYR A 44 -12.48 -14.97 -0.92
C TYR A 44 -13.13 -13.80 -1.69
N GLY A 45 -14.19 -14.06 -2.47
CA GLY A 45 -14.93 -13.01 -3.18
C GLY A 45 -15.54 -11.97 -2.25
N LEU A 46 -16.01 -12.39 -1.07
CA LEU A 46 -16.51 -11.45 -0.04
C LEU A 46 -15.37 -10.55 0.48
N ALA A 47 -14.19 -11.11 0.74
CA ALA A 47 -13.02 -10.33 1.15
C ALA A 47 -12.62 -9.32 0.06
N GLU A 48 -12.55 -9.73 -1.21
CA GLU A 48 -12.26 -8.85 -2.35
C GLU A 48 -13.28 -7.72 -2.47
N SER A 49 -14.58 -8.04 -2.30
CA SER A 49 -15.66 -7.04 -2.31
C SER A 49 -15.48 -6.01 -1.19
N ALA A 50 -15.11 -6.47 0.02
CA ALA A 50 -14.82 -5.59 1.14
C ALA A 50 -13.62 -4.66 0.86
N LEU A 51 -12.56 -5.18 0.22
CA LEU A 51 -11.43 -4.37 -0.22
C LEU A 51 -11.84 -3.33 -1.29
N GLY A 52 -12.73 -3.70 -2.21
CA GLY A 52 -13.30 -2.78 -3.19
C GLY A 52 -14.03 -1.61 -2.53
N VAL A 53 -14.88 -1.90 -1.54
CA VAL A 53 -15.57 -0.88 -0.73
C VAL A 53 -14.53 -0.02 0.02
N ALA A 54 -13.52 -0.63 0.63
CA ALA A 54 -12.44 0.09 1.33
C ALA A 54 -11.67 1.03 0.39
N ALA A 55 -11.43 0.63 -0.86
CA ALA A 55 -10.79 1.49 -1.86
C ALA A 55 -11.63 2.74 -2.18
N VAL A 56 -12.95 2.56 -2.35
CA VAL A 56 -13.90 3.68 -2.57
C VAL A 56 -13.93 4.60 -1.35
N LEU A 57 -14.01 4.04 -0.15
CA LEU A 57 -13.95 4.82 1.10
C LEU A 57 -12.64 5.61 1.23
N GLY A 58 -11.52 5.01 0.86
CA GLY A 58 -10.22 5.69 0.82
C GLY A 58 -10.21 6.87 -0.14
N GLY A 59 -10.76 6.72 -1.34
CA GLY A 59 -10.92 7.80 -2.31
C GLY A 59 -11.83 8.92 -1.80
N ALA A 60 -12.98 8.57 -1.24
CA ALA A 60 -13.92 9.51 -0.65
C ALA A 60 -13.30 10.29 0.54
N LEU A 61 -12.51 9.60 1.37
CA LEU A 61 -11.78 10.21 2.48
C LEU A 61 -10.78 11.26 2.00
N VAL A 62 -10.05 10.99 0.90
CA VAL A 62 -9.16 11.99 0.29
C VAL A 62 -9.94 13.19 -0.19
N ALA A 63 -11.06 12.99 -0.87
CA ALA A 63 -11.91 14.08 -1.35
C ALA A 63 -12.43 14.96 -0.20
N ALA A 64 -12.91 14.33 0.88
CA ALA A 64 -13.41 15.03 2.07
C ALA A 64 -12.30 15.78 2.83
N LEU A 65 -11.11 15.20 2.90
CA LEU A 65 -9.96 15.75 3.62
C LEU A 65 -9.01 16.57 2.74
N ALA A 66 -9.34 16.80 1.45
CA ALA A 66 -8.46 17.42 0.47
C ALA A 66 -7.89 18.78 0.93
N LYS A 67 -8.69 19.58 1.67
CA LYS A 67 -8.27 20.88 2.23
C LYS A 67 -7.38 20.76 3.48
N ARG A 68 -7.37 19.60 4.16
CA ARG A 68 -6.65 19.37 5.42
C ARG A 68 -5.46 18.44 5.26
N LEU A 69 -5.45 17.63 4.21
CA LEU A 69 -4.35 16.72 3.91
C LEU A 69 -3.12 17.50 3.45
N ARG A 70 -2.03 17.34 4.20
CA ARG A 70 -0.71 17.91 3.88
C ARG A 70 0.27 16.78 3.58
N ALA A 71 1.31 17.05 2.80
CA ALA A 71 2.32 16.04 2.45
C ALA A 71 2.91 15.34 3.69
N ARG A 72 3.10 16.07 4.78
CA ARG A 72 3.59 15.48 6.05
C ARG A 72 2.75 14.32 6.58
N HIS A 73 1.43 14.29 6.29
CA HIS A 73 0.55 13.23 6.75
C HIS A 73 0.76 11.91 5.99
N LEU A 74 1.34 11.96 4.77
CA LEU A 74 1.61 10.77 3.99
C LEU A 74 2.61 9.82 4.66
N ALA A 75 3.60 10.39 5.35
CA ALA A 75 4.53 9.58 6.15
C ALA A 75 3.80 8.78 7.22
N TRP A 76 2.84 9.41 7.91
CA TRP A 76 2.03 8.74 8.94
C TRP A 76 1.07 7.71 8.34
N VAL A 77 0.47 8.02 7.19
CA VAL A 77 -0.39 7.07 6.47
C VAL A 77 0.41 5.82 6.07
N LEU A 78 1.59 6.00 5.49
CA LEU A 78 2.44 4.88 5.08
C LEU A 78 2.95 4.08 6.29
N THR A 79 3.34 4.75 7.37
CA THR A 79 3.71 4.10 8.63
C THR A 79 2.53 3.32 9.21
N GLY A 80 1.31 3.88 9.18
CA GLY A 80 0.09 3.22 9.62
C GLY A 80 -0.22 1.96 8.80
N VAL A 81 -0.06 2.02 7.47
CA VAL A 81 -0.20 0.84 6.60
C VAL A 81 0.80 -0.25 7.00
N GLY A 82 2.07 0.11 7.20
CA GLY A 82 3.07 -0.84 7.66
C GLY A 82 2.74 -1.45 9.03
N LEU A 83 2.25 -0.64 9.97
CA LEU A 83 1.80 -1.11 11.29
C LEU A 83 0.58 -2.04 11.19
N CYS A 84 -0.33 -1.83 10.24
CA CYS A 84 -1.45 -2.74 9.98
C CYS A 84 -1.02 -4.08 9.38
N LEU A 85 0.11 -4.13 8.67
CA LEU A 85 0.64 -5.39 8.13
C LEU A 85 1.26 -6.31 9.21
N ALA A 86 1.80 -5.75 10.29
CA ALA A 86 2.41 -6.54 11.36
C ALA A 86 1.41 -7.51 12.01
N PRO A 87 0.21 -7.09 12.46
CA PRO A 87 -0.76 -8.00 13.04
C PRO A 87 -1.32 -9.02 12.03
N CYS A 88 -1.26 -8.77 10.71
CA CYS A 88 -1.59 -9.78 9.70
C CYS A 88 -0.70 -11.04 9.80
N GLY A 89 0.56 -10.86 10.14
CA GLY A 89 1.46 -11.98 10.40
C GLY A 89 1.29 -12.57 11.79
N LEU A 90 1.14 -11.71 12.81
CA LEU A 90 1.06 -12.11 14.22
C LEU A 90 -0.18 -12.95 14.53
N ILE A 91 -1.31 -12.75 13.84
CA ILE A 91 -2.54 -13.52 14.07
C ILE A 91 -2.36 -15.04 13.81
N PHE A 92 -1.37 -15.41 13.00
CA PHE A 92 -1.06 -16.82 12.75
C PHE A 92 -0.23 -17.48 13.86
N LEU A 93 0.37 -16.68 14.75
CA LEU A 93 1.11 -17.18 15.92
C LEU A 93 0.19 -17.39 17.13
N VAL A 94 -1.01 -16.81 17.11
CA VAL A 94 -1.98 -16.94 18.21
C VAL A 94 -2.94 -18.10 17.93
N PRO A 95 -3.27 -18.92 18.94
CA PRO A 95 -4.27 -19.98 18.80
C PRO A 95 -5.67 -19.37 18.69
N ALA A 96 -6.08 -19.03 17.44
CA ALA A 96 -7.39 -18.47 17.13
C ALA A 96 -8.12 -19.34 16.10
N SER A 97 -9.45 -19.31 16.10
CA SER A 97 -10.24 -20.01 15.08
C SER A 97 -9.97 -19.45 13.67
N ALA A 98 -10.15 -20.29 12.65
CA ALA A 98 -9.94 -19.86 11.24
C ALA A 98 -10.83 -18.67 10.87
N LEU A 99 -12.05 -18.62 11.38
CA LEU A 99 -12.98 -17.51 11.12
C LEU A 99 -12.50 -16.20 11.75
N VAL A 100 -11.96 -16.24 12.98
CA VAL A 100 -11.39 -15.05 13.63
C VAL A 100 -10.17 -14.55 12.87
N ARG A 101 -9.28 -15.46 12.42
CA ARG A 101 -8.12 -15.10 11.60
C ARG A 101 -8.57 -14.45 10.30
N TYR A 102 -9.58 -14.99 9.63
CA TYR A 102 -10.14 -14.43 8.41
C TYR A 102 -10.70 -13.01 8.64
N ALA A 103 -11.54 -12.83 9.65
CA ALA A 103 -12.14 -11.53 9.95
C ALA A 103 -11.08 -10.45 10.25
N VAL A 104 -10.07 -10.80 11.08
CA VAL A 104 -8.96 -9.89 11.40
C VAL A 104 -8.16 -9.55 10.15
N LEU A 105 -7.84 -10.54 9.31
CA LEU A 105 -7.13 -10.32 8.04
C LEU A 105 -7.90 -9.36 7.13
N VAL A 106 -9.18 -9.61 6.88
CA VAL A 106 -10.00 -8.76 6.02
C VAL A 106 -10.05 -7.33 6.54
N LEU A 107 -10.26 -7.13 7.84
CA LEU A 107 -10.28 -5.80 8.45
C LEU A 107 -8.94 -5.07 8.29
N LEU A 108 -7.83 -5.76 8.53
CA LEU A 108 -6.49 -5.17 8.40
C LEU A 108 -6.15 -4.85 6.95
N PHE A 109 -6.49 -5.74 6.01
CA PHE A 109 -6.31 -5.49 4.58
C PHE A 109 -7.19 -4.33 4.10
N CYS A 110 -8.44 -4.20 4.58
CA CYS A 110 -9.28 -3.03 4.31
C CYS A 110 -8.65 -1.73 4.83
N ALA A 111 -8.09 -1.74 6.04
CA ALA A 111 -7.37 -0.59 6.58
C ALA A 111 -6.13 -0.23 5.74
N CYS A 112 -5.35 -1.23 5.31
CA CYS A 112 -4.23 -1.05 4.37
C CYS A 112 -4.70 -0.48 3.02
N GLN A 113 -5.82 -0.97 2.50
CA GLN A 113 -6.41 -0.51 1.24
C GLN A 113 -6.84 0.96 1.32
N ILE A 114 -7.50 1.37 2.40
CA ILE A 114 -7.84 2.78 2.64
C ILE A 114 -6.59 3.63 2.68
N GLY A 115 -5.58 3.24 3.47
CA GLY A 115 -4.31 3.96 3.56
C GLY A 115 -3.57 4.04 2.23
N GLY A 116 -3.52 2.95 1.48
CA GLY A 116 -2.93 2.89 0.14
C GLY A 116 -3.64 3.81 -0.86
N SER A 117 -4.97 3.84 -0.84
CA SER A 117 -5.77 4.74 -1.69
C SER A 117 -5.53 6.21 -1.34
N VAL A 118 -5.47 6.54 -0.05
CA VAL A 118 -5.14 7.90 0.41
C VAL A 118 -3.74 8.30 -0.07
N PHE A 119 -2.74 7.44 0.12
CA PHE A 119 -1.38 7.71 -0.30
C PHE A 119 -1.27 7.89 -1.82
N SER A 120 -1.82 6.95 -2.60
CA SER A 120 -1.77 6.96 -4.06
C SER A 120 -2.44 8.20 -4.65
N THR A 121 -3.67 8.51 -4.23
CA THR A 121 -4.42 9.65 -4.73
C THR A 121 -3.72 10.97 -4.44
N TYR A 122 -3.19 11.12 -3.22
CA TYR A 122 -2.43 12.34 -2.88
C TYR A 122 -1.13 12.44 -3.66
N ALA A 123 -0.37 11.33 -3.80
CA ALA A 123 0.89 11.31 -4.53
C ALA A 123 0.68 11.73 -5.99
N VAL A 124 -0.32 11.14 -6.65
CA VAL A 124 -0.67 11.51 -8.04
C VAL A 124 -1.08 12.98 -8.14
N THR A 125 -1.93 13.46 -7.24
CA THR A 125 -2.36 14.86 -7.22
C THR A 125 -1.18 15.82 -6.99
N ALA A 126 -0.25 15.48 -6.10
CA ALA A 126 0.94 16.28 -5.83
C ALA A 126 1.87 16.35 -7.05
N ILE A 127 2.03 15.23 -7.78
CA ILE A 127 2.79 15.18 -9.03
C ILE A 127 2.12 16.06 -10.10
N GLN A 128 0.80 15.95 -10.26
CA GLN A 128 0.04 16.74 -11.23
C GLN A 128 0.16 18.24 -10.97
N ARG A 129 0.04 18.67 -9.71
CA ARG A 129 0.14 20.11 -9.34
C ARG A 129 1.51 20.71 -9.60
N ARG A 130 2.58 19.91 -9.56
CA ARG A 130 3.97 20.36 -9.77
C ARG A 130 4.44 20.22 -11.21
N THR A 131 3.68 19.55 -12.05
CA THR A 131 4.05 19.28 -13.44
C THR A 131 3.49 20.38 -14.35
N PRO A 132 4.34 21.11 -15.11
CA PRO A 132 3.88 22.04 -16.12
C PRO A 132 2.96 21.35 -17.15
N ALA A 133 1.95 22.07 -17.63
CA ALA A 133 0.95 21.52 -18.55
C ALA A 133 1.57 20.87 -19.80
N ALA A 134 2.65 21.44 -20.33
CA ALA A 134 3.38 20.90 -21.49
C ALA A 134 4.05 19.53 -21.24
N LEU A 135 4.34 19.19 -19.98
CA LEU A 135 5.01 17.93 -19.60
C LEU A 135 4.06 16.93 -18.93
N MET A 136 2.81 17.32 -18.67
CA MET A 136 1.83 16.54 -17.93
C MET A 136 1.68 15.12 -18.49
N GLY A 137 1.49 14.99 -19.81
CA GLY A 137 1.34 13.69 -20.46
C GLY A 137 2.56 12.77 -20.28
N LYS A 138 3.79 13.31 -20.43
CA LYS A 138 5.02 12.54 -20.27
C LYS A 138 5.21 12.07 -18.81
N VAL A 139 4.96 12.94 -17.83
CA VAL A 139 5.11 12.62 -16.43
C VAL A 139 4.07 11.60 -16.00
N MET A 140 2.80 11.77 -16.39
CA MET A 140 1.73 10.82 -16.06
C MET A 140 1.95 9.45 -16.73
N ALA A 141 2.43 9.41 -17.97
CA ALA A 141 2.83 8.16 -18.62
C ALA A 141 3.95 7.45 -17.84
N CYS A 142 4.97 8.19 -17.38
CA CYS A 142 6.04 7.65 -16.55
C CYS A 142 5.52 7.10 -15.21
N VAL A 143 4.61 7.81 -14.54
CA VAL A 143 3.93 7.35 -13.31
C VAL A 143 3.23 6.03 -13.55
N SER A 144 2.40 5.96 -14.59
CA SER A 144 1.63 4.76 -14.94
C SER A 144 2.54 3.59 -15.28
N THR A 145 3.58 3.81 -16.09
CA THR A 145 4.54 2.76 -16.48
C THR A 145 5.28 2.22 -15.24
N LEU A 146 5.76 3.10 -14.35
CA LEU A 146 6.44 2.67 -13.12
C LEU A 146 5.50 1.86 -12.22
N ALA A 147 4.25 2.29 -12.06
CA ALA A 147 3.26 1.56 -11.26
C ALA A 147 2.95 0.19 -11.89
N MET A 148 2.74 0.14 -13.22
CA MET A 148 2.48 -1.10 -13.95
C MET A 148 3.65 -2.08 -13.92
N CYS A 149 4.90 -1.60 -13.91
CA CYS A 149 6.08 -2.47 -13.80
C CYS A 149 6.34 -2.91 -12.36
N ALA A 150 6.09 -2.05 -11.37
CA ALA A 150 6.31 -2.38 -9.96
C ALA A 150 5.36 -3.48 -9.45
N GLN A 151 4.12 -3.50 -9.94
CA GLN A 151 3.11 -4.46 -9.50
C GLN A 151 3.48 -5.93 -9.81
N PRO A 152 3.82 -6.34 -11.04
CA PRO A 152 4.24 -7.71 -11.33
C PRO A 152 5.50 -8.13 -10.57
N LEU A 153 6.46 -7.21 -10.40
CA LEU A 153 7.66 -7.47 -9.61
C LEU A 153 7.31 -7.78 -8.15
N GLY A 154 6.40 -6.99 -7.56
CA GLY A 154 5.87 -7.26 -6.24
C GLY A 154 5.16 -8.61 -6.15
N GLN A 155 4.33 -8.94 -7.13
CA GLN A 155 3.61 -10.22 -7.18
C GLN A 155 4.56 -11.43 -7.26
N ILE A 156 5.59 -11.36 -8.11
CA ILE A 156 6.59 -12.43 -8.22
C ILE A 156 7.35 -12.57 -6.90
N ALA A 157 7.83 -11.45 -6.33
CA ALA A 157 8.56 -11.48 -5.07
C ALA A 157 7.71 -12.06 -3.93
N TYR A 158 6.46 -11.63 -3.78
CA TYR A 158 5.57 -12.14 -2.74
C TYR A 158 5.09 -13.56 -3.01
N GLY A 159 4.87 -13.94 -4.28
CA GLY A 159 4.55 -15.32 -4.65
C GLY A 159 5.65 -16.27 -4.20
N THR A 160 6.89 -15.99 -4.56
CA THR A 160 8.05 -16.82 -4.14
C THR A 160 8.26 -16.83 -2.62
N LEU A 161 8.02 -15.68 -1.94
CA LEU A 161 8.12 -15.62 -0.48
C LEU A 161 7.04 -16.47 0.20
N PHE A 162 5.79 -16.41 -0.24
CA PHE A 162 4.71 -17.22 0.32
C PHE A 162 4.91 -18.71 0.06
N ASP A 163 5.43 -19.10 -1.10
CA ASP A 163 5.75 -20.50 -1.41
C ASP A 163 6.90 -21.00 -0.50
N ALA A 164 7.97 -20.22 -0.35
CA ALA A 164 9.12 -20.57 0.46
C ALA A 164 8.80 -20.65 1.97
N PHE A 165 7.90 -19.80 2.46
CA PHE A 165 7.55 -19.68 3.87
C PHE A 165 6.09 -20.07 4.16
N SER A 166 5.55 -21.04 3.42
CA SER A 166 4.15 -21.47 3.52
C SER A 166 3.71 -21.86 4.94
N ALA A 167 4.59 -22.52 5.71
CA ALA A 167 4.34 -22.91 7.09
C ALA A 167 4.49 -21.75 8.11
N ARG A 168 5.07 -20.62 7.71
CA ARG A 168 5.42 -19.52 8.62
C ARG A 168 5.08 -18.16 8.00
N VAL A 169 3.82 -17.93 7.73
CA VAL A 169 3.28 -16.67 7.12
C VAL A 169 3.79 -15.41 7.82
N ALA A 170 4.01 -15.46 9.14
CA ALA A 170 4.55 -14.34 9.91
C ALA A 170 5.92 -13.88 9.39
N LEU A 171 6.77 -14.77 8.85
CA LEU A 171 8.09 -14.42 8.29
C LEU A 171 7.99 -13.62 6.99
N VAL A 172 6.85 -13.62 6.32
CA VAL A 172 6.62 -12.78 5.13
C VAL A 172 6.07 -11.42 5.55
N PHE A 173 5.08 -11.39 6.46
CA PHE A 173 4.42 -10.14 6.84
C PHE A 173 5.28 -9.25 7.76
N LEU A 174 6.01 -9.80 8.72
CA LEU A 174 6.79 -9.00 9.67
C LEU A 174 7.93 -8.20 9.02
N PRO A 175 8.77 -8.79 8.15
CA PRO A 175 9.78 -8.01 7.43
C PRO A 175 9.15 -6.97 6.48
N SER A 176 8.04 -7.33 5.81
CA SER A 176 7.32 -6.40 4.94
C SER A 176 6.76 -5.22 5.71
N ALA A 177 6.14 -5.47 6.88
CA ALA A 177 5.66 -4.44 7.79
C ALA A 177 6.78 -3.52 8.23
N LEU A 178 7.91 -4.09 8.66
CA LEU A 178 9.09 -3.33 9.10
C LEU A 178 9.63 -2.45 7.97
N LEU A 179 9.75 -2.99 6.75
CA LEU A 179 10.21 -2.23 5.58
C LEU A 179 9.27 -1.06 5.27
N VAL A 180 7.96 -1.28 5.24
CA VAL A 180 6.97 -0.23 4.96
C VAL A 180 6.99 0.84 6.06
N VAL A 181 7.11 0.46 7.34
CA VAL A 181 7.27 1.40 8.45
C VAL A 181 8.56 2.21 8.30
N CYS A 182 9.68 1.56 8.00
CA CYS A 182 10.96 2.25 7.79
C CYS A 182 10.89 3.25 6.62
N ILE A 183 10.26 2.86 5.50
CA ILE A 183 10.04 3.75 4.36
C ILE A 183 9.16 4.94 4.77
N GLY A 184 8.07 4.70 5.53
CA GLY A 184 7.19 5.74 6.03
C GLY A 184 7.92 6.74 6.92
N LEU A 185 8.71 6.27 7.88
CA LEU A 185 9.49 7.12 8.79
C LEU A 185 10.61 7.86 8.07
N ALA A 186 11.37 7.18 7.22
CA ALA A 186 12.47 7.77 6.45
C ALA A 186 11.97 8.87 5.49
N SER A 187 10.80 8.65 4.87
CA SER A 187 10.17 9.64 3.99
C SER A 187 9.58 10.86 4.73
N GLY A 188 9.43 10.80 6.05
CA GLY A 188 8.84 11.88 6.84
C GLY A 188 9.59 13.21 6.76
N ARG A 189 10.93 13.18 6.65
CA ARG A 189 11.74 14.39 6.43
C ARG A 189 11.51 14.98 5.04
N PHE A 190 11.39 14.13 4.04
CA PHE A 190 11.13 14.50 2.66
C PHE A 190 9.73 15.14 2.52
N PHE A 191 8.70 14.53 3.07
CA PHE A 191 7.33 15.06 3.02
C PHE A 191 7.17 16.39 3.78
N ARG A 192 7.89 16.56 4.90
CA ARG A 192 7.91 17.86 5.61
C ARG A 192 8.58 18.97 4.78
N ARG A 193 9.60 18.63 4.00
CA ARG A 193 10.25 19.58 3.10
C ARG A 193 9.31 19.96 1.94
N LEU A 194 8.60 18.98 1.40
CA LEU A 194 7.59 19.20 0.37
C LEU A 194 6.49 20.19 0.80
N ASP A 195 6.06 20.12 2.06
CA ASP A 195 5.05 21.04 2.61
C ASP A 195 5.55 22.50 2.66
N ARG A 196 6.85 22.71 2.90
CA ARG A 196 7.44 24.07 2.97
C ARG A 196 7.62 24.74 1.62
N THR A 197 7.68 23.98 0.55
CA THR A 197 7.82 24.50 -0.83
C THR A 197 6.49 24.72 -1.53
N ASN A 198 5.36 24.42 -0.86
CA ASN A 198 4.00 24.60 -1.36
C ASN A 198 3.31 25.90 -0.88
N PHE A 199 4.06 26.82 -0.22
CA PHE A 199 3.60 28.16 0.18
C PHE A 199 4.39 29.24 -0.55
#